data_317af98bbf3bb5ed421bc58728c2bed1
#
_entry.id   317af98bbf3bb5ed421bc58728c2bed1
#
_cell.length_a   1.000
_cell.length_b   1.000
_cell.length_c   1.000
_cell.angle_alpha   90.00
_cell.angle_beta   90.00
_cell.angle_gamma   90.00
#
_symmetry.space_group_name_H-M   'P 1'
#
loop_
_entity.id
_entity.type
_entity.pdbx_description
1 polymer ?
#
loop_
_entity_poly.entity_id
_entity_poly.type
_entity_poly.pdbx_seq_one_letter_code
_entity_poly.pdbx_strand_id
1 'polypeptide(L)'
;RFHMKVGYIRVSTQEQNTIRQEVLMQALDVEQVFIDRMSGKNLARPELQKLLAFVRTGDCVIVESISRFARNTRDLLELIERLQSKQVQFVSKKEAIDTTTPTGKFMLTVFGAVAELEREYILQRQREGIAIAKENGVYKGRKPIVCAGFDSVLMLWRRREITAVEAQKRLGLSPSTFYRKVREYEKQIGKEEET
;
A
#
# COMPACT_ATOMS: atom_id res chain seq x y z
N ARG A 1 -21.96 -25.12 -16.46
CA ARG A 1 -22.13 -24.21 -17.63
C ARG A 1 -22.01 -22.79 -17.12
N PHE A 2 -21.13 -21.98 -17.71
CA PHE A 2 -21.02 -20.57 -17.37
C PHE A 2 -22.24 -19.81 -17.86
N HIS A 3 -22.67 -18.75 -17.15
CA HIS A 3 -23.72 -17.86 -17.63
C HIS A 3 -23.17 -17.00 -18.77
N MET A 4 -22.00 -16.38 -18.58
CA MET A 4 -21.33 -15.56 -19.58
C MET A 4 -19.80 -15.72 -19.47
N LYS A 5 -19.10 -15.68 -20.60
CA LYS A 5 -17.64 -15.58 -20.65
C LYS A 5 -17.24 -14.14 -20.90
N VAL A 6 -16.47 -13.58 -19.96
CA VAL A 6 -16.04 -12.18 -19.97
C VAL A 6 -14.52 -12.10 -20.08
N GLY A 7 -14.03 -11.40 -21.09
CA GLY A 7 -12.60 -11.24 -21.32
C GLY A 7 -12.05 -9.94 -20.74
N TYR A 8 -10.81 -10.00 -20.27
CA TYR A 8 -10.06 -8.82 -19.92
C TYR A 8 -8.73 -8.76 -20.68
N ILE A 9 -8.49 -7.62 -21.32
CA ILE A 9 -7.28 -7.34 -22.10
C ILE A 9 -6.60 -6.12 -21.50
N ARG A 10 -5.27 -6.21 -21.31
CA ARG A 10 -4.45 -5.07 -20.93
C ARG A 10 -3.26 -4.94 -21.86
N VAL A 11 -3.10 -3.75 -22.45
CA VAL A 11 -1.98 -3.42 -23.33
C VAL A 11 -1.26 -2.17 -22.84
N SER A 12 0.06 -2.10 -23.08
CA SER A 12 0.80 -0.84 -22.93
C SER A 12 0.55 0.04 -24.15
N THR A 13 0.70 1.38 -23.98
CA THR A 13 0.58 2.31 -25.11
C THR A 13 1.64 2.11 -26.20
N GLN A 14 2.75 1.41 -25.90
CA GLN A 14 3.76 1.00 -26.88
C GLN A 14 3.35 -0.25 -27.66
N GLU A 15 2.52 -1.11 -27.07
CA GLU A 15 1.95 -2.28 -27.73
C GLU A 15 0.59 -1.88 -28.32
N GLN A 16 0.59 -1.30 -29.51
CA GLN A 16 -0.65 -0.92 -30.20
C GLN A 16 -1.50 -2.12 -30.67
N ASN A 17 -0.99 -3.35 -30.52
CA ASN A 17 -1.60 -4.53 -31.12
C ASN A 17 -2.38 -5.36 -30.07
N THR A 18 -3.67 -5.08 -29.94
CA THR A 18 -4.62 -5.92 -29.18
C THR A 18 -5.08 -7.14 -29.97
N ILE A 19 -4.83 -7.18 -31.30
CA ILE A 19 -5.37 -8.16 -32.23
C ILE A 19 -5.14 -9.60 -31.76
N ARG A 20 -3.94 -9.92 -31.29
CA ARG A 20 -3.64 -11.28 -30.82
C ARG A 20 -4.52 -11.70 -29.64
N GLN A 21 -4.73 -10.81 -28.67
CA GLN A 21 -5.55 -11.08 -27.50
C GLN A 21 -7.04 -11.11 -27.88
N GLU A 22 -7.48 -10.24 -28.77
CA GLU A 22 -8.87 -10.22 -29.28
C GLU A 22 -9.21 -11.50 -30.05
N VAL A 23 -8.31 -11.97 -30.92
CA VAL A 23 -8.46 -13.27 -31.64
C VAL A 23 -8.54 -14.43 -30.65
N LEU A 24 -7.72 -14.41 -29.58
CA LEU A 24 -7.81 -15.42 -28.52
C LEU A 24 -9.18 -15.38 -27.82
N MET A 25 -9.69 -14.19 -27.50
CA MET A 25 -11.01 -14.05 -26.87
C MET A 25 -12.13 -14.55 -27.78
N GLN A 26 -12.07 -14.27 -29.07
CA GLN A 26 -13.01 -14.78 -30.06
C GLN A 26 -12.96 -16.32 -30.15
N ALA A 27 -11.74 -16.90 -30.20
CA ALA A 27 -11.58 -18.36 -30.26
C ALA A 27 -12.08 -19.09 -29.01
N LEU A 28 -12.25 -18.37 -27.90
CA LEU A 28 -12.77 -18.89 -26.62
C LEU A 28 -14.26 -18.61 -26.43
N ASP A 29 -14.93 -18.06 -27.43
CA ASP A 29 -16.35 -17.64 -27.40
C ASP A 29 -16.62 -16.68 -26.25
N VAL A 30 -15.74 -15.69 -26.08
CA VAL A 30 -15.91 -14.61 -25.07
C VAL A 30 -16.97 -13.63 -25.60
N GLU A 31 -18.02 -13.39 -24.80
CA GLU A 31 -19.17 -12.60 -25.17
C GLU A 31 -18.97 -11.10 -24.95
N GLN A 32 -18.23 -10.73 -23.90
CA GLN A 32 -17.94 -9.35 -23.55
C GLN A 32 -16.45 -9.17 -23.24
N VAL A 33 -15.80 -8.15 -23.80
CA VAL A 33 -14.38 -7.86 -23.56
C VAL A 33 -14.21 -6.46 -22.99
N PHE A 34 -13.39 -6.33 -21.96
CA PHE A 34 -12.97 -5.07 -21.34
C PHE A 34 -11.49 -4.84 -21.64
N ILE A 35 -11.13 -3.66 -22.14
CA ILE A 35 -9.77 -3.36 -22.62
C ILE A 35 -9.21 -2.13 -21.94
N ASP A 36 -8.18 -2.31 -21.09
CA ASP A 36 -7.39 -1.23 -20.53
C ASP A 36 -6.14 -0.95 -21.38
N ARG A 37 -6.01 0.30 -21.84
CA ARG A 37 -4.82 0.81 -22.53
C ARG A 37 -4.05 1.69 -21.58
N MET A 38 -2.88 1.25 -21.14
CA MET A 38 -2.10 1.93 -20.08
C MET A 38 -0.91 2.69 -20.65
N SER A 39 -0.85 4.00 -20.37
CA SER A 39 0.40 4.76 -20.48
C SER A 39 1.24 4.54 -19.22
N GLY A 40 2.58 4.60 -19.32
CA GLY A 40 3.50 4.36 -18.19
C GLY A 40 3.30 5.27 -16.97
N LYS A 41 2.48 6.33 -17.10
CA LYS A 41 2.13 7.26 -16.01
C LYS A 41 0.75 7.00 -15.38
N ASN A 42 -0.15 6.30 -16.07
CA ASN A 42 -1.51 6.07 -15.58
C ASN A 42 -1.68 4.63 -15.09
N LEU A 43 -1.72 4.46 -13.79
CA LEU A 43 -1.90 3.17 -13.13
C LEU A 43 -3.38 2.79 -12.94
N ALA A 44 -4.32 3.65 -13.30
CA ALA A 44 -5.74 3.35 -13.22
C ALA A 44 -6.15 2.29 -14.26
N ARG A 45 -7.00 1.36 -13.84
CA ARG A 45 -7.59 0.29 -14.68
C ARG A 45 -9.11 0.42 -14.68
N PRO A 46 -9.66 1.45 -15.34
CA PRO A 46 -11.09 1.70 -15.32
C PRO A 46 -11.91 0.56 -15.90
N GLU A 47 -11.42 -0.08 -16.96
CA GLU A 47 -12.14 -1.20 -17.59
C GLU A 47 -12.11 -2.45 -16.72
N LEU A 48 -11.03 -2.70 -15.95
CA LEU A 48 -11.04 -3.77 -14.95
C LEU A 48 -12.07 -3.51 -13.85
N GLN A 49 -12.22 -2.26 -13.38
CA GLN A 49 -13.24 -1.93 -12.39
C GLN A 49 -14.67 -2.11 -12.95
N LYS A 50 -14.88 -1.73 -14.20
CA LYS A 50 -16.16 -1.99 -14.91
C LYS A 50 -16.44 -3.48 -15.02
N LEU A 51 -15.44 -4.29 -15.41
CA LEU A 51 -15.56 -5.75 -15.47
C LEU A 51 -15.96 -6.31 -14.10
N LEU A 52 -15.26 -5.93 -13.03
CA LEU A 52 -15.54 -6.39 -11.67
C LEU A 52 -16.94 -5.98 -11.18
N ALA A 53 -17.46 -4.84 -11.65
CA ALA A 53 -18.84 -4.42 -11.37
C ALA A 53 -19.88 -5.19 -12.24
N PHE A 54 -19.53 -5.51 -13.47
CA PHE A 54 -20.40 -6.13 -14.47
C PHE A 54 -20.68 -7.61 -14.18
N VAL A 55 -19.64 -8.38 -13.81
CA VAL A 55 -19.73 -9.84 -13.66
C VAL A 55 -20.65 -10.26 -12.52
N ARG A 56 -21.38 -11.35 -12.74
CA ARG A 56 -22.40 -11.93 -11.85
C ARG A 56 -22.08 -13.38 -11.51
N THR A 57 -22.77 -13.90 -10.52
CA THR A 57 -22.68 -15.31 -10.13
C THR A 57 -22.80 -16.25 -11.32
N GLY A 58 -21.85 -17.18 -11.46
CA GLY A 58 -21.80 -18.17 -12.54
C GLY A 58 -21.04 -17.73 -13.78
N ASP A 59 -20.67 -16.43 -13.91
CA ASP A 59 -19.84 -15.96 -15.02
C ASP A 59 -18.39 -16.45 -14.90
N CYS A 60 -17.66 -16.38 -16.02
CA CYS A 60 -16.25 -16.75 -16.07
C CYS A 60 -15.41 -15.62 -16.66
N VAL A 61 -14.45 -15.12 -15.90
CA VAL A 61 -13.46 -14.14 -16.38
C VAL A 61 -12.28 -14.87 -17.02
N ILE A 62 -11.98 -14.54 -18.26
CA ILE A 62 -10.92 -15.15 -19.07
C ILE A 62 -9.85 -14.10 -19.38
N VAL A 63 -8.59 -14.45 -19.18
CA VAL A 63 -7.43 -13.62 -19.52
C VAL A 63 -6.39 -14.42 -20.31
N GLU A 64 -5.58 -13.72 -21.11
CA GLU A 64 -4.45 -14.37 -21.80
C GLU A 64 -3.41 -14.86 -20.78
N SER A 65 -3.03 -14.00 -19.83
CA SER A 65 -2.04 -14.30 -18.79
C SER A 65 -2.31 -13.54 -17.51
N ILE A 66 -1.79 -14.08 -16.40
CA ILE A 66 -1.83 -13.43 -15.07
C ILE A 66 -1.19 -12.05 -15.12
N SER A 67 -0.07 -11.91 -15.82
CA SER A 67 0.64 -10.62 -15.92
C SER A 67 -0.17 -9.50 -16.60
N ARG A 68 -1.18 -9.86 -17.37
CA ARG A 68 -2.14 -8.91 -17.96
C ARG A 68 -3.28 -8.58 -17.01
N PHE A 69 -3.64 -9.49 -16.12
CA PHE A 69 -4.72 -9.31 -15.15
C PHE A 69 -4.27 -8.59 -13.88
N ALA A 70 -3.16 -9.01 -13.31
CA ALA A 70 -2.62 -8.49 -12.07
C ALA A 70 -1.24 -7.83 -12.26
N ARG A 71 -0.85 -6.96 -11.33
CA ARG A 71 0.45 -6.27 -11.31
C ARG A 71 1.51 -7.06 -10.54
N ASN A 72 1.08 -7.76 -9.53
CA ASN A 72 1.89 -8.60 -8.66
C ASN A 72 1.00 -9.70 -8.07
N THR A 73 1.61 -10.61 -7.32
CA THR A 73 0.93 -11.76 -6.73
C THR A 73 -0.17 -11.34 -5.76
N ARG A 74 0.05 -10.31 -4.97
CA ARG A 74 -0.96 -9.79 -4.03
C ARG A 74 -2.18 -9.22 -4.76
N ASP A 75 -1.96 -8.37 -5.77
CA ASP A 75 -3.04 -7.82 -6.62
C ASP A 75 -3.85 -8.96 -7.28
N LEU A 76 -3.18 -10.05 -7.71
CA LEU A 76 -3.83 -11.25 -8.24
C LEU A 76 -4.78 -11.87 -7.21
N LEU A 77 -4.28 -12.12 -6.01
CA LEU A 77 -5.07 -12.77 -4.95
C LEU A 77 -6.27 -11.93 -4.54
N GLU A 78 -6.09 -10.62 -4.36
CA GLU A 78 -7.18 -9.69 -4.06
C GLU A 78 -8.26 -9.67 -5.17
N LEU A 79 -7.85 -9.70 -6.44
CA LEU A 79 -8.78 -9.78 -7.57
C LEU A 79 -9.53 -11.11 -7.62
N ILE A 80 -8.81 -12.23 -7.41
CA ILE A 80 -9.42 -13.55 -7.38
C ILE A 80 -10.41 -13.68 -6.22
N GLU A 81 -10.08 -13.21 -5.03
CA GLU A 81 -10.97 -13.20 -3.87
C GLU A 81 -12.25 -12.42 -4.15
N ARG A 82 -12.15 -11.26 -4.81
CA ARG A 82 -13.31 -10.46 -5.25
C ARG A 82 -14.17 -11.21 -6.27
N LEU A 83 -13.60 -11.97 -7.19
CA LEU A 83 -14.35 -12.79 -8.13
C LEU A 83 -15.02 -13.95 -7.41
N GLN A 84 -14.30 -14.64 -6.53
CA GLN A 84 -14.83 -15.77 -5.75
C GLN A 84 -15.98 -15.37 -4.82
N SER A 85 -15.89 -14.20 -4.17
CA SER A 85 -16.98 -13.67 -3.33
C SER A 85 -18.29 -13.45 -4.10
N LYS A 86 -18.18 -13.23 -5.42
CA LYS A 86 -19.31 -13.15 -6.35
C LYS A 86 -19.65 -14.50 -7.01
N GLN A 87 -18.97 -15.58 -6.66
CA GLN A 87 -19.08 -16.89 -7.31
C GLN A 87 -18.78 -16.84 -8.82
N VAL A 88 -17.83 -15.97 -9.22
CA VAL A 88 -17.33 -15.84 -10.59
C VAL A 88 -16.06 -16.65 -10.73
N GLN A 89 -15.96 -17.42 -11.81
CA GLN A 89 -14.79 -18.24 -12.12
C GLN A 89 -13.71 -17.42 -12.82
N PHE A 90 -12.45 -17.87 -12.72
CA PHE A 90 -11.33 -17.23 -13.38
C PHE A 90 -10.47 -18.23 -14.14
N VAL A 91 -10.09 -17.87 -15.37
CA VAL A 91 -9.24 -18.69 -16.23
C VAL A 91 -8.12 -17.85 -16.82
N SER A 92 -6.88 -18.29 -16.61
CA SER A 92 -5.69 -17.77 -17.31
C SER A 92 -5.17 -18.81 -18.29
N LYS A 93 -5.11 -18.45 -19.54
CA LYS A 93 -4.79 -19.42 -20.61
C LYS A 93 -3.31 -19.79 -20.65
N LYS A 94 -2.41 -18.79 -20.50
CA LYS A 94 -0.97 -19.00 -20.59
C LYS A 94 -0.43 -19.89 -19.46
N GLU A 95 -0.89 -19.64 -18.25
CA GLU A 95 -0.47 -20.39 -17.06
C GLU A 95 -1.33 -21.64 -16.81
N ALA A 96 -2.33 -21.90 -17.66
CA ALA A 96 -3.28 -23.01 -17.53
C ALA A 96 -3.97 -23.06 -16.14
N ILE A 97 -4.25 -21.89 -15.55
CA ILE A 97 -4.95 -21.77 -14.28
C ILE A 97 -6.43 -21.64 -14.55
N ASP A 98 -7.20 -22.53 -13.93
CA ASP A 98 -8.65 -22.57 -14.02
C ASP A 98 -9.22 -22.84 -12.62
N THR A 99 -9.90 -21.83 -12.06
CA THR A 99 -10.47 -21.92 -10.71
C THR A 99 -11.65 -22.88 -10.59
N THR A 100 -12.14 -23.43 -11.72
CA THR A 100 -13.15 -24.50 -11.72
C THR A 100 -12.54 -25.86 -11.35
N THR A 101 -11.20 -26.00 -11.52
CA THR A 101 -10.48 -27.25 -11.31
C THR A 101 -9.80 -27.29 -9.93
N PRO A 102 -9.65 -28.47 -9.31
CA PRO A 102 -8.87 -28.62 -8.08
C PRO A 102 -7.42 -28.14 -8.24
N THR A 103 -6.79 -28.44 -9.37
CA THR A 103 -5.41 -28.02 -9.69
C THR A 103 -5.28 -26.49 -9.75
N GLY A 104 -6.23 -25.79 -10.41
CA GLY A 104 -6.22 -24.33 -10.46
C GLY A 104 -6.41 -23.70 -9.09
N LYS A 105 -7.27 -24.24 -8.24
CA LYS A 105 -7.42 -23.81 -6.85
C LYS A 105 -6.14 -24.03 -6.04
N PHE A 106 -5.49 -25.17 -6.20
CA PHE A 106 -4.20 -25.47 -5.56
C PHE A 106 -3.12 -24.48 -6.00
N MET A 107 -3.01 -24.18 -7.28
CA MET A 107 -2.06 -23.19 -7.79
C MET A 107 -2.25 -21.80 -7.17
N LEU A 108 -3.50 -21.35 -6.98
CA LEU A 108 -3.77 -20.10 -6.29
C LEU A 108 -3.33 -20.13 -4.82
N THR A 109 -3.49 -21.28 -4.14
CA THR A 109 -2.99 -21.44 -2.77
C THR A 109 -1.47 -21.32 -2.71
N VAL A 110 -0.76 -21.91 -3.66
CA VAL A 110 0.71 -21.78 -3.79
C VAL A 110 1.10 -20.31 -4.01
N PHE A 111 0.42 -19.59 -4.91
CA PHE A 111 0.68 -18.16 -5.10
C PHE A 111 0.45 -17.36 -3.82
N GLY A 112 -0.59 -17.70 -3.05
CA GLY A 112 -0.86 -17.09 -1.74
C GLY A 112 0.29 -17.29 -0.77
N ALA A 113 0.79 -18.50 -0.65
CA ALA A 113 1.92 -18.82 0.22
C ALA A 113 3.20 -18.10 -0.21
N VAL A 114 3.49 -18.02 -1.52
CA VAL A 114 4.64 -17.27 -2.06
C VAL A 114 4.53 -15.78 -1.74
N ALA A 115 3.35 -15.18 -1.92
CA ALA A 115 3.13 -13.76 -1.63
C ALA A 115 3.34 -13.44 -0.14
N GLU A 116 2.91 -14.32 0.77
CA GLU A 116 3.12 -14.15 2.21
C GLU A 116 4.60 -14.27 2.56
N LEU A 117 5.31 -15.24 1.99
CA LEU A 117 6.75 -15.41 2.18
C LEU A 117 7.54 -14.18 1.69
N GLU A 118 7.21 -13.63 0.52
CA GLU A 118 7.82 -12.40 0.02
C GLU A 118 7.60 -11.22 0.98
N ARG A 119 6.40 -11.10 1.54
CA ARG A 119 6.08 -10.08 2.53
C ARG A 119 6.91 -10.22 3.81
N GLU A 120 7.04 -11.44 4.33
CA GLU A 120 7.87 -11.71 5.51
C GLU A 120 9.33 -11.33 5.28
N TYR A 121 9.91 -11.66 4.13
CA TYR A 121 11.28 -11.28 3.79
C TYR A 121 11.47 -9.75 3.66
N ILE A 122 10.47 -9.04 3.14
CA ILE A 122 10.53 -7.56 3.08
C ILE A 122 10.52 -6.98 4.49
N LEU A 123 9.63 -7.45 5.38
CA LEU A 123 9.54 -6.99 6.76
C LEU A 123 10.80 -7.32 7.56
N GLN A 124 11.39 -8.49 7.36
CA GLN A 124 12.65 -8.87 8.00
C GLN A 124 13.78 -7.94 7.58
N ARG A 125 14.00 -7.73 6.28
CA ARG A 125 15.02 -6.80 5.77
C ARG A 125 14.81 -5.37 6.27
N GLN A 126 13.56 -4.93 6.39
CA GLN A 126 13.24 -3.61 6.95
C GLN A 126 13.63 -3.51 8.43
N ARG A 127 13.34 -4.54 9.24
CA ARG A 127 13.72 -4.59 10.67
C ARG A 127 15.24 -4.56 10.82
N GLU A 128 15.95 -5.36 10.04
CA GLU A 128 17.42 -5.37 10.02
C GLU A 128 18.00 -4.00 9.64
N GLY A 129 17.49 -3.38 8.59
CA GLY A 129 17.89 -2.03 8.17
C GLY A 129 17.64 -0.96 9.23
N ILE A 130 16.49 -1.03 9.94
CA ILE A 130 16.18 -0.12 11.06
C ILE A 130 17.15 -0.35 12.24
N ALA A 131 17.49 -1.61 12.55
CA ALA A 131 18.43 -1.93 13.63
C ALA A 131 19.81 -1.32 13.34
N ILE A 132 20.35 -1.55 12.15
CA ILE A 132 21.63 -0.99 11.69
C ILE A 132 21.59 0.56 11.69
N ALA A 133 20.50 1.16 11.21
CA ALA A 133 20.34 2.61 11.20
C ALA A 133 20.30 3.22 12.63
N LYS A 134 19.72 2.50 13.60
CA LYS A 134 19.73 2.91 15.02
C LYS A 134 21.14 2.83 15.61
N GLU A 135 21.88 1.73 15.36
CA GLU A 135 23.27 1.57 15.83
C GLU A 135 24.17 2.66 15.26
N ASN A 136 24.01 3.01 13.99
CA ASN A 136 24.77 4.07 13.33
C ASN A 136 24.29 5.50 13.68
N GLY A 137 23.33 5.67 14.60
CA GLY A 137 22.82 6.98 15.03
C GLY A 137 22.10 7.78 13.92
N VAL A 138 21.74 7.14 12.81
CA VAL A 138 21.03 7.78 11.68
C VAL A 138 19.58 8.12 12.10
N TYR A 139 19.02 7.38 13.05
CA TYR A 139 17.63 7.53 13.49
C TYR A 139 17.52 8.64 14.54
N LYS A 140 17.43 9.89 14.08
CA LYS A 140 17.40 11.07 14.95
C LYS A 140 16.03 11.39 15.58
N GLY A 141 15.01 10.61 15.28
CA GLY A 141 13.65 10.86 15.75
C GLY A 141 13.03 12.15 15.20
N ARG A 142 12.01 12.63 15.89
CA ARG A 142 11.36 13.91 15.55
C ARG A 142 12.28 15.07 15.91
N LYS A 143 12.45 16.04 15.00
CA LYS A 143 13.24 17.26 15.27
C LYS A 143 12.74 17.94 16.56
N PRO A 144 13.66 18.33 17.48
CA PRO A 144 13.26 19.09 18.65
C PRO A 144 12.54 20.39 18.25
N ILE A 145 11.51 20.73 18.99
CA ILE A 145 10.82 22.02 18.80
C ILE A 145 11.76 23.11 19.32
N VAL A 146 12.25 23.95 18.43
CA VAL A 146 13.03 25.13 18.80
C VAL A 146 12.06 26.26 19.12
N CYS A 147 12.11 26.76 20.35
CA CYS A 147 11.29 27.90 20.79
C CYS A 147 12.19 29.12 20.97
N ALA A 148 12.10 30.07 20.06
CA ALA A 148 12.78 31.35 20.25
C ALA A 148 12.27 32.04 21.51
N GLY A 149 13.18 32.56 22.33
CA GLY A 149 12.83 33.26 23.57
C GLY A 149 12.37 32.36 24.73
N PHE A 150 12.59 31.04 24.66
CA PHE A 150 12.19 30.13 25.74
C PHE A 150 12.77 30.55 27.11
N ASP A 151 14.06 30.90 27.15
CA ASP A 151 14.75 31.29 28.39
C ASP A 151 14.14 32.54 29.02
N SER A 152 13.86 33.57 28.21
CA SER A 152 13.23 34.82 28.66
C SER A 152 11.85 34.57 29.25
N VAL A 153 11.04 33.78 28.57
CA VAL A 153 9.67 33.46 29.02
C VAL A 153 9.70 32.56 30.24
N LEU A 154 10.65 31.63 30.33
CA LEU A 154 10.86 30.79 31.51
C LEU A 154 11.21 31.60 32.72
N MET A 155 12.12 32.62 32.61
CA MET A 155 12.47 33.51 33.69
C MET A 155 11.27 34.32 34.21
N LEU A 156 10.48 34.91 33.30
CA LEU A 156 9.25 35.63 33.68
C LEU A 156 8.27 34.74 34.44
N TRP A 157 8.12 33.53 34.02
CA TRP A 157 7.26 32.55 34.71
C TRP A 157 7.80 32.17 36.09
N ARG A 158 9.11 31.92 36.22
CA ARG A 158 9.74 31.60 37.52
C ARG A 158 9.67 32.76 38.51
N ARG A 159 9.78 33.99 38.02
CA ARG A 159 9.59 35.20 38.84
C ARG A 159 8.12 35.49 39.20
N ARG A 160 7.19 34.62 38.71
CA ARG A 160 5.75 34.80 38.89
C ARG A 160 5.18 36.06 38.25
N GLU A 161 5.88 36.66 37.28
CA GLU A 161 5.41 37.83 36.50
C GLU A 161 4.36 37.45 35.48
N ILE A 162 4.35 36.17 35.02
CA ILE A 162 3.35 35.60 34.14
C ILE A 162 2.90 34.23 34.64
N THR A 163 1.67 33.82 34.24
CA THR A 163 1.15 32.50 34.56
C THR A 163 1.70 31.43 33.59
N ALA A 164 1.64 30.16 33.98
CA ALA A 164 2.03 29.06 33.09
C ALA A 164 1.25 29.05 31.78
N VAL A 165 -0.06 29.39 31.81
CA VAL A 165 -0.90 29.48 30.65
C VAL A 165 -0.44 30.59 29.70
N GLU A 166 -0.07 31.73 30.23
CA GLU A 166 0.48 32.84 29.45
C GLU A 166 1.85 32.50 28.84
N ALA A 167 2.72 31.83 29.58
CA ALA A 167 4.00 31.34 29.06
C ALA A 167 3.83 30.35 27.90
N GLN A 168 2.93 29.40 28.05
CA GLN A 168 2.57 28.44 26.98
C GLN A 168 2.04 29.14 25.72
N LYS A 169 1.17 30.14 25.90
CA LYS A 169 0.61 30.93 24.78
C LYS A 169 1.69 31.73 24.06
N ARG A 170 2.59 32.40 24.78
CA ARG A 170 3.71 33.17 24.19
C ARG A 170 4.66 32.29 23.40
N LEU A 171 4.90 31.07 23.85
CA LEU A 171 5.80 30.11 23.19
C LEU A 171 5.08 29.26 22.12
N GLY A 172 3.76 29.34 21.99
CA GLY A 172 2.97 28.49 21.08
C GLY A 172 3.04 26.99 21.42
N LEU A 173 3.22 26.65 22.71
CA LEU A 173 3.40 25.27 23.17
C LEU A 173 2.14 24.74 23.85
N SER A 174 1.86 23.44 23.63
CA SER A 174 0.90 22.74 24.48
C SER A 174 1.42 22.58 25.92
N PRO A 175 0.54 22.44 26.92
CA PRO A 175 0.94 22.27 28.32
C PRO A 175 1.97 21.15 28.52
N SER A 176 1.75 19.98 27.94
CA SER A 176 2.64 18.82 28.04
C SER A 176 4.04 19.10 27.46
N THR A 177 4.09 19.79 26.31
CA THR A 177 5.35 20.17 25.66
C THR A 177 6.11 21.23 26.46
N PHE A 178 5.40 22.21 27.03
CA PHE A 178 5.99 23.25 27.87
C PHE A 178 6.68 22.65 29.09
N TYR A 179 5.97 21.86 29.90
CA TYR A 179 6.55 21.24 31.10
C TYR A 179 7.66 20.23 30.81
N ARG A 180 7.60 19.54 29.66
CA ARG A 180 8.70 18.69 29.22
C ARG A 180 9.95 19.51 28.92
N LYS A 181 9.82 20.62 28.19
CA LYS A 181 10.95 21.52 27.90
C LYS A 181 11.53 22.17 29.15
N VAL A 182 10.72 22.54 30.13
CA VAL A 182 11.19 23.03 31.40
C VAL A 182 12.07 21.99 32.08
N ARG A 183 11.64 20.74 32.15
CA ARG A 183 12.42 19.63 32.71
C ARG A 183 13.73 19.35 31.97
N GLU A 184 13.69 19.44 30.64
CA GLU A 184 14.88 19.27 29.78
C GLU A 184 15.91 20.40 30.09
N TYR A 185 15.46 21.62 30.20
CA TYR A 185 16.27 22.80 30.50
C TYR A 185 16.89 22.73 31.92
N GLU A 186 16.12 22.32 32.92
CA GLU A 186 16.60 22.12 34.28
C GLU A 186 17.68 21.05 34.38
N LYS A 187 17.55 19.97 33.62
CA LYS A 187 18.57 18.92 33.52
C LYS A 187 19.87 19.38 32.85
N GLN A 188 19.80 20.34 31.93
CA GLN A 188 20.97 20.89 31.24
C GLN A 188 21.75 21.79 32.20
N ILE A 189 21.08 22.69 32.93
CA ILE A 189 21.72 23.59 33.92
C ILE A 189 22.34 22.77 35.02
N GLY A 190 21.65 21.78 35.59
CA GLY A 190 22.22 20.96 36.69
C GLY A 190 23.45 20.14 36.27
N LYS A 191 23.65 19.88 34.99
CA LYS A 191 24.89 19.24 34.47
C LYS A 191 26.03 20.22 34.25
N GLU A 192 25.74 21.49 34.00
CA GLU A 192 26.77 22.55 33.87
C GLU A 192 27.30 23.03 35.20
N GLU A 193 26.54 22.84 36.31
CA GLU A 193 26.96 23.16 37.68
C GLU A 193 27.81 22.05 38.36
N GLU A 194 27.80 20.81 37.80
CA GLU A 194 28.59 19.67 38.29
C GLU A 194 29.95 19.50 37.56
N THR A 195 30.30 20.36 36.59
CA THR A 195 31.56 20.29 35.81
C THR A 195 32.46 21.48 36.10
#